data_629c8f1c77b0ebdf9fc5502ef28a3155
#
_entry.id   629c8f1c77b0ebdf9fc5502ef28a3155
#
_cell.length_a   1.000
_cell.length_b   1.000
_cell.length_c   1.000
_cell.angle_alpha   90.00
_cell.angle_beta   90.00
_cell.angle_gamma   90.00
#
_symmetry.space_group_name_H-M   'P 1'
#
loop_
_entity.id
_entity.type
_entity.pdbx_description
1 polymer ?
#
loop_
_entity_poly.entity_id
_entity_poly.type
_entity_poly.pdbx_seq_one_letter_code
_entity_poly.pdbx_strand_id
1 'polypeptide(L)'
;MKVKAISRVEEDHTRECKTDLLKVHRNLDPALRPLQRAKEYKRALNTVKLDKVFAKPFLGAMEGHSDGVVSLAKSPTQLSVVLSGAADGEIRLWDMTSRRSVRVLHGHAGAVRGLSVTKDGRRCISCGDDAMVRVWKLPRASLGERFSSGGSLNPRQDAMFVFDTKAGGALRDVDCHWGKDIFATAGDA
;
A
#
# COMPACT_ATOMS: atom_id res chain seq x y z
N MET A 1 10.17 -41.29 0.56
CA MET A 1 9.40 -40.22 -0.11
C MET A 1 8.17 -39.93 0.76
N LYS A 2 8.05 -38.73 1.37
CA LYS A 2 6.85 -38.38 2.12
C LYS A 2 5.81 -37.79 1.15
N VAL A 3 4.80 -38.55 0.84
CA VAL A 3 3.67 -38.08 0.03
C VAL A 3 2.69 -37.39 0.97
N LYS A 4 2.47 -36.11 0.80
CA LYS A 4 1.43 -35.38 1.49
C LYS A 4 0.20 -35.35 0.57
N ALA A 5 -0.83 -36.06 0.95
CA ALA A 5 -2.11 -35.99 0.25
C ALA A 5 -2.76 -34.62 0.53
N ILE A 6 -3.11 -33.92 -0.53
CA ILE A 6 -3.85 -32.67 -0.44
C ILE A 6 -5.29 -33.01 -0.77
N SER A 7 -6.10 -33.14 0.27
CA SER A 7 -7.55 -33.28 0.14
C SER A 7 -8.20 -31.96 0.54
N ARG A 8 -9.18 -31.55 -0.24
CA ARG A 8 -10.04 -30.43 0.10
C ARG A 8 -11.42 -31.00 0.44
N VAL A 9 -11.77 -30.90 1.70
CA VAL A 9 -13.13 -31.23 2.16
C VAL A 9 -13.97 -29.97 1.96
N GLU A 10 -15.10 -30.11 1.31
CA GLU A 10 -15.98 -28.96 1.00
C GLU A 10 -16.57 -28.34 2.28
N GLU A 11 -16.75 -29.15 3.31
CA GLU A 11 -17.21 -28.75 4.62
C GLU A 11 -16.29 -27.79 5.35
N ASP A 12 -14.97 -27.93 5.22
CA ASP A 12 -13.98 -27.04 5.82
C ASP A 12 -14.05 -25.59 5.27
N HIS A 13 -14.69 -25.44 4.12
CA HIS A 13 -14.84 -24.15 3.44
C HIS A 13 -16.30 -23.69 3.39
N THR A 14 -17.17 -24.37 4.14
CA THR A 14 -18.59 -24.02 4.28
C THR A 14 -18.74 -23.09 5.45
N ARG A 15 -19.24 -21.91 5.19
CA ARG A 15 -19.55 -20.94 6.25
C ARG A 15 -20.92 -21.23 6.82
N GLU A 16 -21.04 -21.23 8.13
CA GLU A 16 -22.27 -21.57 8.85
C GLU A 16 -23.04 -20.33 9.36
N CYS A 17 -22.46 -19.13 9.26
CA CYS A 17 -23.07 -17.92 9.76
C CYS A 17 -23.81 -17.13 8.68
N LYS A 18 -24.91 -16.44 9.06
CA LYS A 18 -25.72 -15.60 8.16
C LYS A 18 -24.96 -14.43 7.53
N THR A 19 -23.87 -14.00 8.15
CA THR A 19 -23.00 -12.89 7.66
C THR A 19 -21.99 -13.35 6.62
N ASP A 20 -21.93 -14.65 6.36
CA ASP A 20 -20.98 -15.21 5.41
C ASP A 20 -21.45 -15.02 3.98
N LEU A 21 -20.50 -14.80 3.06
CA LEU A 21 -20.80 -14.66 1.64
C LEU A 21 -21.57 -15.87 1.11
N LEU A 22 -22.64 -15.60 0.35
CA LEU A 22 -23.46 -16.62 -0.30
C LEU A 22 -22.57 -17.58 -1.10
N LYS A 23 -22.71 -18.86 -0.81
CA LYS A 23 -22.09 -19.90 -1.61
C LYS A 23 -22.70 -19.94 -2.98
N VAL A 24 -21.88 -19.87 -4.00
CA VAL A 24 -22.31 -20.21 -5.35
C VAL A 24 -22.35 -21.74 -5.44
N HIS A 25 -23.55 -22.30 -5.61
CA HIS A 25 -23.70 -23.73 -5.86
C HIS A 25 -22.92 -24.15 -7.10
N ARG A 26 -22.02 -25.08 -6.95
CA ARG A 26 -21.28 -25.67 -8.06
C ARG A 26 -22.12 -26.79 -8.65
N ASN A 27 -22.16 -26.86 -9.98
CA ASN A 27 -22.64 -28.07 -10.62
C ASN A 27 -21.68 -29.23 -10.28
N LEU A 28 -22.20 -30.30 -9.68
CA LEU A 28 -21.42 -31.44 -9.22
C LEU A 28 -21.10 -32.45 -10.34
N ASP A 29 -21.64 -32.26 -11.53
CA ASP A 29 -21.38 -33.14 -12.66
C ASP A 29 -19.92 -33.08 -13.11
N PRO A 30 -19.16 -34.19 -13.00
CA PRO A 30 -17.75 -34.23 -13.39
C PRO A 30 -17.52 -33.97 -14.88
N ALA A 31 -18.50 -34.28 -15.73
CA ALA A 31 -18.41 -34.11 -17.17
C ALA A 31 -18.29 -32.63 -17.58
N LEU A 32 -18.89 -31.75 -16.79
CA LEU A 32 -18.82 -30.29 -17.02
C LEU A 32 -17.56 -29.63 -16.48
N ARG A 33 -16.68 -30.39 -15.82
CA ARG A 33 -15.47 -29.86 -15.16
C ARG A 33 -14.20 -30.62 -15.49
N PRO A 34 -13.80 -30.76 -16.76
CA PRO A 34 -12.66 -31.59 -17.16
C PRO A 34 -11.33 -31.11 -16.54
N LEU A 35 -11.22 -29.84 -16.21
CA LEU A 35 -9.99 -29.26 -15.66
C LEU A 35 -10.02 -29.06 -14.13
N GLN A 36 -10.99 -29.59 -13.42
CA GLN A 36 -11.15 -29.38 -11.97
C GLN A 36 -9.93 -29.87 -11.18
N ARG A 37 -9.45 -31.09 -11.46
CA ARG A 37 -8.26 -31.66 -10.79
C ARG A 37 -7.01 -30.80 -11.00
N ALA A 38 -6.80 -30.30 -12.21
CA ALA A 38 -5.67 -29.44 -12.52
C ALA A 38 -5.76 -28.10 -11.80
N LYS A 39 -6.96 -27.51 -11.71
CA LYS A 39 -7.21 -26.27 -10.95
C LYS A 39 -6.94 -26.43 -9.46
N GLU A 40 -7.46 -27.53 -8.88
CA GLU A 40 -7.24 -27.82 -7.45
C GLU A 40 -5.77 -28.10 -7.14
N TYR A 41 -5.07 -28.83 -8.00
CA TYR A 41 -3.63 -29.05 -7.86
C TYR A 41 -2.85 -27.73 -7.89
N LYS A 42 -3.18 -26.84 -8.84
CA LYS A 42 -2.53 -25.53 -8.94
C LYS A 42 -2.82 -24.66 -7.71
N ARG A 43 -4.05 -24.67 -7.20
CA ARG A 43 -4.41 -23.95 -5.97
C ARG A 43 -3.63 -24.47 -4.77
N ALA A 44 -3.59 -25.78 -4.58
CA ALA A 44 -2.82 -26.39 -3.51
C ALA A 44 -1.33 -26.06 -3.59
N LEU A 45 -0.76 -26.11 -4.79
CA LEU A 45 0.63 -25.74 -5.01
C LEU A 45 0.90 -24.25 -4.68
N ASN A 46 -0.01 -23.37 -5.05
CA ASN A 46 0.08 -21.95 -4.72
C ASN A 46 -0.05 -21.71 -3.21
N THR A 47 -0.95 -22.42 -2.52
CA THR A 47 -1.09 -22.33 -1.05
C THR A 47 0.22 -22.73 -0.37
N VAL A 48 0.82 -23.87 -0.74
CA VAL A 48 2.10 -24.30 -0.18
C VAL A 48 3.23 -23.30 -0.46
N LYS A 49 3.24 -22.69 -1.65
CA LYS A 49 4.22 -21.63 -1.97
C LYS A 49 4.02 -20.40 -1.10
N LEU A 50 2.78 -19.97 -0.91
CA LEU A 50 2.45 -18.83 -0.04
C LEU A 50 2.83 -19.12 1.41
N ASP A 51 2.49 -20.30 1.93
CA ASP A 51 2.87 -20.71 3.27
C ASP A 51 4.39 -20.66 3.48
N LYS A 52 5.17 -21.13 2.49
CA LYS A 52 6.63 -21.03 2.53
C LYS A 52 7.13 -19.58 2.51
N VAL A 53 6.48 -18.71 1.75
CA VAL A 53 6.86 -17.28 1.70
C VAL A 53 6.55 -16.60 3.03
N PHE A 54 5.36 -16.85 3.61
CA PHE A 54 4.97 -16.27 4.89
C PHE A 54 5.68 -16.90 6.10
N ALA A 55 6.13 -18.14 6.00
CA ALA A 55 6.94 -18.80 7.04
C ALA A 55 8.41 -18.32 7.06
N LYS A 56 8.82 -17.48 6.11
CA LYS A 56 10.18 -16.92 6.13
C LYS A 56 10.35 -15.99 7.33
N PRO A 57 11.52 -16.05 7.98
CA PRO A 57 11.80 -15.14 9.08
C PRO A 57 11.78 -13.69 8.63
N PHE A 58 11.62 -12.80 9.59
CA PHE A 58 11.68 -11.36 9.40
C PHE A 58 12.92 -10.95 8.61
N LEU A 59 12.73 -10.23 7.51
CA LEU A 59 13.81 -9.85 6.60
C LEU A 59 14.52 -8.56 7.01
N GLY A 60 13.84 -7.70 7.73
CA GLY A 60 14.37 -6.43 8.20
C GLY A 60 13.29 -5.39 8.43
N ALA A 61 13.65 -4.34 9.16
CA ALA A 61 12.82 -3.16 9.40
C ALA A 61 13.32 -1.97 8.58
N MET A 62 12.41 -1.04 8.31
CA MET A 62 12.73 0.29 7.82
C MET A 62 12.59 1.25 9.00
N GLU A 63 13.71 1.58 9.60
CA GLU A 63 13.76 2.41 10.79
C GLU A 63 14.02 3.87 10.43
N GLY A 64 13.37 4.77 11.16
CA GLY A 64 13.61 6.20 10.96
C GLY A 64 12.53 7.13 11.48
N HIS A 65 11.23 6.76 11.42
CA HIS A 65 10.19 7.59 12.01
C HIS A 65 10.37 7.70 13.53
N SER A 66 10.13 8.90 14.06
CA SER A 66 10.16 9.16 15.49
C SER A 66 8.83 8.87 16.18
N ASP A 67 7.75 8.83 15.42
CA ASP A 67 6.41 8.55 15.92
C ASP A 67 5.72 7.45 15.10
N GLY A 68 4.53 7.05 15.51
CA GLY A 68 3.76 5.99 14.89
C GLY A 68 3.43 6.25 13.42
N VAL A 69 3.63 5.25 12.57
CA VAL A 69 3.24 5.31 11.16
C VAL A 69 1.73 5.11 11.05
N VAL A 70 1.03 6.08 10.47
CA VAL A 70 -0.43 6.10 10.35
C VAL A 70 -0.88 5.74 8.93
N SER A 71 -0.13 6.16 7.92
CA SER A 71 -0.50 5.97 6.52
C SER A 71 0.64 5.41 5.69
N LEU A 72 0.29 4.60 4.69
CA LEU A 72 1.23 3.99 3.75
C LEU A 72 0.70 4.10 2.32
N ALA A 73 1.58 4.45 1.40
CA ALA A 73 1.28 4.47 -0.03
C ALA A 73 2.38 3.80 -0.84
N LYS A 74 1.99 3.08 -1.87
CA LYS A 74 2.91 2.46 -2.83
C LYS A 74 2.98 3.27 -4.12
N SER A 75 4.15 3.29 -4.75
CA SER A 75 4.26 3.84 -6.09
C SER A 75 3.65 2.89 -7.12
N PRO A 76 2.76 3.36 -8.01
CA PRO A 76 2.20 2.51 -9.07
C PRO A 76 3.21 2.17 -10.18
N THR A 77 4.25 2.98 -10.33
CA THR A 77 5.25 2.84 -11.39
C THR A 77 6.53 2.16 -10.94
N GLN A 78 6.82 2.18 -9.64
CA GLN A 78 8.07 1.68 -9.06
C GLN A 78 7.76 0.74 -7.90
N LEU A 79 8.05 -0.55 -8.07
CA LEU A 79 7.77 -1.57 -7.07
C LEU A 79 8.64 -1.46 -5.81
N SER A 80 9.82 -0.82 -5.93
CA SER A 80 10.75 -0.66 -4.82
C SER A 80 10.47 0.56 -3.95
N VAL A 81 9.55 1.44 -4.35
CA VAL A 81 9.30 2.71 -3.67
C VAL A 81 8.01 2.67 -2.86
N VAL A 82 8.12 2.96 -1.58
CA VAL A 82 7.01 3.08 -0.63
C VAL A 82 7.11 4.40 0.11
N LEU A 83 5.96 5.02 0.38
CA LEU A 83 5.85 6.20 1.22
C LEU A 83 5.15 5.84 2.52
N SER A 84 5.59 6.47 3.59
CA SER A 84 4.93 6.38 4.91
C SER A 84 4.70 7.75 5.48
N GLY A 85 3.55 7.94 6.09
CA GLY A 85 3.20 9.15 6.84
C GLY A 85 3.03 8.83 8.31
N ALA A 86 3.61 9.65 9.16
CA ALA A 86 3.62 9.47 10.59
C ALA A 86 2.75 10.47 11.33
N ALA A 87 2.53 10.21 12.62
CA ALA A 87 1.72 11.03 13.49
C ALA A 87 2.37 12.39 13.82
N ASP A 88 3.69 12.49 13.67
CA ASP A 88 4.46 13.74 13.83
C ASP A 88 4.38 14.68 12.61
N GLY A 89 3.67 14.29 11.54
CA GLY A 89 3.57 15.07 10.30
C GLY A 89 4.69 14.82 9.30
N GLU A 90 5.59 13.89 9.61
CA GLU A 90 6.70 13.53 8.74
C GLU A 90 6.25 12.49 7.69
N ILE A 91 6.66 12.72 6.44
CA ILE A 91 6.46 11.74 5.37
C ILE A 91 7.83 11.25 4.91
N ARG A 92 8.01 9.95 4.84
CA ARG A 92 9.25 9.33 4.35
C ARG A 92 9.03 8.55 3.08
N LEU A 93 9.98 8.71 2.18
CA LEU A 93 10.11 7.92 0.96
C LEU A 93 11.17 6.85 1.20
N TRP A 94 10.79 5.59 1.00
CA TRP A 94 11.65 4.44 1.25
C TRP A 94 11.98 3.71 -0.04
N ASP A 95 13.21 3.23 -0.11
CA ASP A 95 13.60 2.22 -1.08
C ASP A 95 13.62 0.84 -0.41
N MET A 96 12.73 -0.02 -0.84
CA MET A 96 12.58 -1.39 -0.34
C MET A 96 13.81 -2.25 -0.61
N THR A 97 14.59 -1.94 -1.65
CA THR A 97 15.78 -2.69 -2.02
C THR A 97 16.91 -2.47 -1.03
N SER A 98 17.19 -1.21 -0.72
CA SER A 98 18.22 -0.81 0.24
C SER A 98 17.70 -0.75 1.68
N ARG A 99 16.38 -0.77 1.88
CA ARG A 99 15.70 -0.59 3.17
C ARG A 99 16.08 0.71 3.88
N ARG A 100 16.32 1.76 3.13
CA ARG A 100 16.71 3.08 3.66
C ARG A 100 15.70 4.14 3.23
N SER A 101 15.57 5.15 4.08
CA SER A 101 14.82 6.33 3.68
C SER A 101 15.63 7.12 2.66
N VAL A 102 15.03 7.37 1.52
CA VAL A 102 15.61 8.12 0.41
C VAL A 102 15.42 9.61 0.62
N ARG A 103 14.25 9.98 1.11
CA ARG A 103 13.88 11.37 1.33
C ARG A 103 12.91 11.48 2.51
N VAL A 104 13.00 12.61 3.19
CA VAL A 104 12.11 13.01 4.26
C VAL A 104 11.43 14.30 3.83
N LEU A 105 10.11 14.36 3.94
CA LEU A 105 9.28 15.51 3.61
C LEU A 105 8.63 16.01 4.90
N HIS A 106 8.91 17.25 5.23
CA HIS A 106 8.34 17.91 6.41
C HIS A 106 7.41 19.03 5.95
N GLY A 107 6.27 19.17 6.63
CA GLY A 107 5.39 20.29 6.32
C GLY A 107 4.02 20.19 6.94
N HIS A 108 3.49 18.98 7.21
CA HIS A 108 2.28 18.85 7.99
C HIS A 108 2.52 19.25 9.46
N ALA A 109 1.56 19.97 10.04
CA ALA A 109 1.59 20.35 11.46
C ALA A 109 0.91 19.31 12.35
N GLY A 110 0.20 18.36 11.78
CA GLY A 110 -0.49 17.26 12.44
C GLY A 110 -0.23 15.92 11.78
N ALA A 111 -0.86 14.88 12.29
CA ALA A 111 -0.68 13.53 11.80
C ALA A 111 -1.07 13.40 10.32
N VAL A 112 -0.24 12.72 9.53
CA VAL A 112 -0.50 12.42 8.12
C VAL A 112 -1.44 11.23 8.04
N ARG A 113 -2.73 11.49 7.79
CA ARG A 113 -3.77 10.48 7.80
C ARG A 113 -3.87 9.74 6.47
N GLY A 114 -3.80 10.46 5.37
CA GLY A 114 -3.92 9.89 4.04
C GLY A 114 -2.71 10.20 3.16
N LEU A 115 -2.31 9.21 2.37
CA LEU A 115 -1.25 9.31 1.36
C LEU A 115 -1.69 8.60 0.09
N SER A 116 -1.55 9.25 -1.04
CA SER A 116 -1.76 8.63 -2.34
C SER A 116 -0.72 9.09 -3.35
N VAL A 117 -0.38 8.22 -4.29
CA VAL A 117 0.60 8.51 -5.35
C VAL A 117 -0.13 8.55 -6.68
N THR A 118 0.16 9.59 -7.46
CA THR A 118 -0.42 9.74 -8.80
C THR A 118 0.01 8.61 -9.72
N LYS A 119 -0.82 8.30 -10.73
CA LYS A 119 -0.61 7.22 -11.70
C LYS A 119 0.76 7.28 -12.39
N ASP A 120 1.24 8.48 -12.68
CA ASP A 120 2.54 8.70 -13.30
C ASP A 120 3.73 8.48 -12.35
N GLY A 121 3.46 8.28 -11.05
CA GLY A 121 4.48 8.10 -10.02
C GLY A 121 5.34 9.33 -9.75
N ARG A 122 4.94 10.50 -10.27
CA ARG A 122 5.75 11.73 -10.16
C ARG A 122 5.37 12.61 -8.99
N ARG A 123 4.16 12.43 -8.46
CA ARG A 123 3.63 13.25 -7.37
C ARG A 123 3.03 12.36 -6.30
N CYS A 124 3.15 12.81 -5.07
CA CYS A 124 2.43 12.27 -3.94
C CYS A 124 1.49 13.35 -3.40
N ILE A 125 0.33 12.95 -2.98
CA ILE A 125 -0.65 13.80 -2.33
C ILE A 125 -0.81 13.28 -0.90
N SER A 126 -0.75 14.19 0.06
CA SER A 126 -0.93 13.89 1.47
C SER A 126 -2.02 14.76 2.08
N CYS A 127 -2.72 14.24 3.05
CA CYS A 127 -3.66 14.97 3.88
C CYS A 127 -3.47 14.61 5.35
N GLY A 128 -3.88 15.49 6.25
CA GLY A 128 -3.66 15.28 7.65
C GLY A 128 -4.64 16.01 8.57
N ASP A 129 -4.37 15.88 9.85
CA ASP A 129 -5.16 16.52 10.93
C ASP A 129 -5.03 18.05 10.91
N ASP A 130 -4.09 18.62 10.16
CA ASP A 130 -3.92 20.06 9.94
C ASP A 130 -4.90 20.66 8.92
N ALA A 131 -5.88 19.89 8.44
CA ALA A 131 -6.85 20.27 7.41
C ALA A 131 -6.23 20.72 6.08
N MET A 132 -4.95 20.40 5.85
CA MET A 132 -4.22 20.75 4.66
C MET A 132 -4.03 19.55 3.74
N VAL A 133 -4.14 19.81 2.44
CA VAL A 133 -3.71 18.86 1.40
C VAL A 133 -2.42 19.37 0.78
N ARG A 134 -1.40 18.54 0.73
CA ARG A 134 -0.10 18.88 0.16
C ARG A 134 0.24 17.98 -1.01
N VAL A 135 0.77 18.58 -2.05
CA VAL A 135 1.24 17.87 -3.24
C VAL A 135 2.77 17.97 -3.31
N TRP A 136 3.42 16.83 -3.36
CA TRP A 136 4.86 16.69 -3.34
C TRP A 136 5.37 16.14 -4.66
N LYS A 137 6.52 16.61 -5.09
CA LYS A 137 7.22 16.06 -6.24
C LYS A 137 8.08 14.88 -5.80
N LEU A 138 7.84 13.72 -6.40
CA LEU A 138 8.65 12.54 -6.15
C LEU A 138 9.87 12.51 -7.09
N PRO A 139 11.04 12.09 -6.60
CA PRO A 139 12.21 11.90 -7.44
C PRO A 139 11.93 10.74 -8.41
N ARG A 140 12.32 10.91 -9.65
CA ARG A 140 12.27 9.84 -10.63
C ARG A 140 13.50 8.95 -10.40
N ALA A 141 13.28 7.71 -9.96
CA ALA A 141 14.32 6.71 -10.00
C ALA A 141 14.54 6.33 -11.48
N SER A 142 15.47 6.94 -12.16
CA SER A 142 16.02 6.37 -13.38
C SER A 142 16.83 5.14 -13.00
N LEU A 143 16.61 4.05 -13.73
CA LEU A 143 17.39 2.82 -13.61
C LEU A 143 18.89 3.16 -13.61
N GLY A 144 19.55 3.08 -12.45
CA GLY A 144 20.98 3.30 -12.30
C GLY A 144 21.42 4.55 -11.53
N GLU A 145 20.57 5.53 -11.30
CA GLU A 145 20.91 6.63 -10.38
C GLU A 145 20.65 6.17 -8.93
N ARG A 146 21.73 5.93 -8.22
CA ARG A 146 21.66 5.81 -6.77
C ARG A 146 21.09 7.11 -6.22
N PHE A 147 20.03 7.04 -5.47
CA PHE A 147 19.53 8.18 -4.71
C PHE A 147 20.70 8.74 -3.90
N SER A 148 21.24 9.86 -4.32
CA SER A 148 22.29 10.53 -3.55
C SER A 148 21.65 11.05 -2.26
N SER A 149 22.00 10.37 -1.16
CA SER A 149 21.69 10.81 0.19
C SER A 149 22.47 12.10 0.46
N GLY A 150 21.85 13.27 0.32
CA GLY A 150 22.58 14.48 0.66
C GLY A 150 21.99 15.84 0.27
N GLY A 151 20.75 15.92 -0.06
CA GLY A 151 20.08 17.21 -0.24
C GLY A 151 19.17 17.51 0.95
N SER A 152 19.66 18.24 1.94
CA SER A 152 18.76 18.91 2.90
C SER A 152 17.94 19.94 2.14
N LEU A 153 16.74 19.53 1.72
CA LEU A 153 15.82 20.46 1.06
C LEU A 153 14.99 21.13 2.16
N ASN A 154 14.90 22.45 2.09
CA ASN A 154 14.09 23.23 3.02
C ASN A 154 12.65 22.72 3.04
N PRO A 155 12.04 22.47 4.21
CA PRO A 155 10.72 21.85 4.33
C PRO A 155 9.61 22.62 3.61
N ARG A 156 9.76 23.94 3.42
CA ARG A 156 8.81 24.78 2.69
C ARG A 156 8.92 24.72 1.16
N GLN A 157 10.04 24.23 0.63
CA GLN A 157 10.27 24.15 -0.82
C GLN A 157 9.89 22.79 -1.42
N ASP A 158 9.63 21.78 -0.60
CA ASP A 158 9.34 20.43 -1.06
C ASP A 158 7.90 20.24 -1.52
N ALA A 159 6.94 20.94 -0.94
CA ALA A 159 5.56 20.90 -1.38
C ALA A 159 5.39 21.80 -2.62
N MET A 160 4.91 21.22 -3.73
CA MET A 160 4.58 21.97 -4.94
C MET A 160 3.35 22.84 -4.75
N PHE A 161 2.34 22.30 -4.07
CA PHE A 161 1.06 22.96 -3.80
C PHE A 161 0.60 22.61 -2.38
N VAL A 162 -0.03 23.58 -1.74
CA VAL A 162 -0.67 23.44 -0.45
C VAL A 162 -2.09 23.98 -0.61
N PHE A 163 -3.07 23.15 -0.33
CA PHE A 163 -4.47 23.51 -0.37
C PHE A 163 -5.03 23.50 1.04
N ASP A 164 -5.60 24.63 1.45
CA ASP A 164 -6.39 24.75 2.66
C ASP A 164 -7.83 24.39 2.32
N THR A 165 -8.37 23.37 2.94
CA THR A 165 -9.73 22.90 2.65
C THR A 165 -10.81 23.81 3.22
N LYS A 166 -10.45 24.83 4.03
CA LYS A 166 -11.39 25.78 4.69
C LYS A 166 -12.55 25.13 5.46
N ALA A 167 -12.62 23.81 5.44
CA ALA A 167 -13.68 23.05 6.09
C ALA A 167 -13.51 22.98 7.61
N GLY A 168 -12.36 23.43 8.13
CA GLY A 168 -12.08 23.46 9.57
C GLY A 168 -11.92 22.09 10.24
N GLY A 169 -12.19 20.99 9.53
CA GLY A 169 -12.12 19.63 10.03
C GLY A 169 -10.88 18.88 9.59
N ALA A 170 -10.48 17.89 10.39
CA ALA A 170 -9.35 17.02 10.06
C ALA A 170 -9.64 16.18 8.79
N LEU A 171 -8.66 16.07 7.92
CA LEU A 171 -8.74 15.18 6.75
C LEU A 171 -8.30 13.78 7.14
N ARG A 172 -9.11 12.79 6.79
CA ARG A 172 -8.92 11.38 7.16
C ARG A 172 -8.25 10.55 6.09
N ASP A 173 -8.56 10.82 4.83
CA ASP A 173 -8.02 10.05 3.72
C ASP A 173 -7.94 10.86 2.43
N VAL A 174 -7.08 10.43 1.52
CA VAL A 174 -6.95 10.97 0.18
C VAL A 174 -6.66 9.86 -0.80
N ASP A 175 -7.34 9.88 -1.93
CA ASP A 175 -7.05 8.95 -3.01
C ASP A 175 -6.99 9.62 -4.37
N CYS A 176 -6.12 9.11 -5.23
CA CYS A 176 -5.90 9.62 -6.59
C CYS A 176 -6.64 8.76 -7.61
N HIS A 177 -7.29 9.42 -8.56
CA HIS A 177 -7.93 8.71 -9.65
C HIS A 177 -6.89 7.99 -10.52
N TRP A 178 -7.16 6.74 -10.85
CA TRP A 178 -6.23 5.86 -11.59
C TRP A 178 -5.92 6.31 -13.03
N GLY A 179 -6.75 7.15 -13.63
CA GLY A 179 -6.63 7.53 -15.05
C GLY A 179 -6.54 9.03 -15.32
N LYS A 180 -6.97 9.88 -14.40
CA LYS A 180 -7.01 11.34 -14.55
C LYS A 180 -6.23 12.00 -13.41
N ASP A 181 -5.72 13.21 -13.63
CA ASP A 181 -5.05 14.01 -12.60
C ASP A 181 -6.06 14.68 -11.65
N ILE A 182 -6.91 13.85 -11.04
CA ILE A 182 -7.88 14.26 -10.03
C ILE A 182 -7.67 13.42 -8.77
N PHE A 183 -7.93 14.00 -7.62
CA PHE A 183 -7.93 13.31 -6.35
C PHE A 183 -9.19 13.67 -5.55
N ALA A 184 -9.54 12.83 -4.63
CA ALA A 184 -10.63 13.04 -3.67
C ALA A 184 -10.07 13.01 -2.26
N THR A 185 -10.64 13.81 -1.38
CA THR A 185 -10.30 13.83 0.05
C THR A 185 -11.56 13.57 0.86
N ALA A 186 -11.42 12.83 1.94
CA ALA A 186 -12.46 12.62 2.93
C ALA A 186 -12.01 13.24 4.25
N GLY A 187 -12.92 13.92 4.95
CA GLY A 187 -12.62 14.58 6.20
C GLY A 187 -13.84 14.74 7.09
N ASP A 188 -13.60 15.19 8.31
CA ASP A 188 -14.65 15.54 9.26
C ASP A 188 -15.27 16.89 8.85
N ALA A 189 -16.60 17.02 8.95
CA ALA A 189 -17.36 18.24 8.63
C ALA A 189 -17.50 19.14 9.86
#